data_310a27ff6cc80d61b75d4ae3d21a4262
#
_entry.id   310a27ff6cc80d61b75d4ae3d21a4262
#
_cell.length_a   1.000
_cell.length_b   1.000
_cell.length_c   1.000
_cell.angle_alpha   90.00
_cell.angle_beta   90.00
_cell.angle_gamma   90.00
#
_symmetry.space_group_name_H-M   'P 1'
#
loop_
_entity.id
_entity.type
_entity.pdbx_description
1 polymer ?
#
loop_
_entity_poly.entity_id
_entity_poly.type
_entity_poly.pdbx_seq_one_letter_code
_entity_poly.pdbx_strand_id
1 'polypeptide(L)'
;MITKLLLLAIFGIAMAHLEGVVVVYLRKALGMLDSESNKDSIEKFPVLYLKIEMSREAATIIMLFVIAWLVGGSWIEKGVFFLWTFAFWDLFYYLSLYILIKWPPRFTTIDVLFLIPKPWIAPVWFPISVSVLTILIITILALIGIF
;
A
#
# COMPACT_ATOMS: atom_id res chain seq x y z
N MET A 1 3.94 -13.01 -19.66
CA MET A 1 2.97 -12.47 -18.72
C MET A 1 3.22 -12.93 -17.28
N ILE A 2 3.09 -14.20 -16.94
CA ILE A 2 3.20 -14.74 -15.57
C ILE A 2 4.51 -14.33 -14.86
N THR A 3 5.66 -14.46 -15.53
CA THR A 3 6.96 -14.05 -14.95
C THR A 3 6.98 -12.57 -14.55
N LYS A 4 6.40 -11.68 -15.38
CA LYS A 4 6.29 -10.24 -15.07
C LYS A 4 5.42 -10.02 -13.84
N LEU A 5 4.26 -10.69 -13.75
CA LEU A 5 3.36 -10.59 -12.59
C LEU A 5 4.05 -11.08 -11.30
N LEU A 6 4.78 -12.19 -11.36
CA LEU A 6 5.54 -12.71 -10.20
C LEU A 6 6.62 -11.72 -9.74
N LEU A 7 7.41 -11.17 -10.65
CA LEU A 7 8.45 -10.20 -10.30
C LEU A 7 7.85 -8.91 -9.73
N LEU A 8 6.75 -8.43 -10.28
CA LEU A 8 6.03 -7.26 -9.77
C LEU A 8 5.41 -7.52 -8.40
N ALA A 9 4.89 -8.72 -8.15
CA ALA A 9 4.40 -9.10 -6.82
C ALA A 9 5.55 -9.10 -5.79
N ILE A 10 6.71 -9.70 -6.12
CA ILE A 10 7.89 -9.69 -5.24
C ILE A 10 8.35 -8.26 -4.96
N PHE A 11 8.39 -7.41 -5.98
CA PHE A 11 8.72 -5.99 -5.83
C PHE A 11 7.73 -5.27 -4.89
N GLY A 12 6.42 -5.45 -5.11
CA GLY A 12 5.37 -4.87 -4.27
C GLY A 12 5.47 -5.30 -2.81
N ILE A 13 5.72 -6.60 -2.56
CA ILE A 13 5.90 -7.17 -1.23
C ILE A 13 7.12 -6.56 -0.53
N ALA A 14 8.27 -6.51 -1.20
CA ALA A 14 9.50 -5.96 -0.63
C ALA A 14 9.36 -4.48 -0.31
N MET A 15 8.76 -3.71 -1.21
CA MET A 15 8.49 -2.29 -1.03
C MET A 15 7.50 -2.04 0.12
N ALA A 16 6.45 -2.84 0.23
CA ALA A 16 5.48 -2.80 1.33
C ALA A 16 6.15 -3.02 2.68
N HIS A 17 7.06 -3.99 2.76
CA HIS A 17 7.80 -4.24 3.99
C HIS A 17 8.72 -3.07 4.38
N LEU A 18 9.47 -2.53 3.42
CA LEU A 18 10.31 -1.36 3.65
C LEU A 18 9.48 -0.17 4.18
N GLU A 19 8.33 0.07 3.59
CA GLU A 19 7.43 1.14 4.00
C GLU A 19 6.83 0.88 5.39
N GLY A 20 6.44 -0.36 5.68
CA GLY A 20 6.00 -0.77 7.01
C GLY A 20 7.05 -0.48 8.09
N VAL A 21 8.33 -0.78 7.81
CA VAL A 21 9.45 -0.45 8.71
C VAL A 21 9.56 1.07 8.96
N VAL A 22 9.47 1.88 7.90
CA VAL A 22 9.50 3.35 8.02
C VAL A 22 8.35 3.86 8.88
N VAL A 23 7.14 3.34 8.66
CA VAL A 23 5.95 3.71 9.46
C VAL A 23 6.09 3.30 10.92
N VAL A 24 6.69 2.16 11.21
CA VAL A 24 6.98 1.74 12.60
C VAL A 24 7.93 2.71 13.28
N TYR A 25 9.00 3.13 12.61
CA TYR A 25 9.92 4.13 13.16
C TYR A 25 9.23 5.48 13.39
N LEU A 26 8.38 5.91 12.47
CA LEU A 26 7.60 7.13 12.61
C LEU A 26 6.66 7.05 13.82
N ARG A 27 5.89 5.96 13.95
CA ARG A 27 5.00 5.75 15.11
C ARG A 27 5.76 5.75 16.41
N LYS A 28 6.94 5.11 16.44
CA LYS A 28 7.81 5.13 17.62
C LYS A 28 8.29 6.53 17.97
N ALA A 29 8.74 7.30 16.98
CA ALA A 29 9.19 8.69 17.17
C ALA A 29 8.10 9.61 17.72
N LEU A 30 6.83 9.32 17.37
CA LEU A 30 5.67 10.09 17.80
C LEU A 30 5.00 9.56 19.07
N GLY A 31 5.51 8.46 19.67
CA GLY A 31 4.92 7.83 20.84
C GLY A 31 3.56 7.16 20.56
N MET A 32 3.32 6.70 19.32
CA MET A 32 2.02 6.21 18.83
C MET A 32 1.99 4.71 18.57
N LEU A 33 2.94 3.92 19.10
CA LEU A 33 2.99 2.48 18.86
C LEU A 33 1.74 1.74 19.37
N ASP A 34 1.15 2.22 20.47
CA ASP A 34 -0.01 1.59 21.11
C ASP A 34 -1.36 2.19 20.69
N SER A 35 -1.39 3.09 19.70
CA SER A 35 -2.64 3.71 19.25
C SER A 35 -3.49 2.73 18.46
N GLU A 36 -4.72 2.49 18.89
CA GLU A 36 -5.68 1.62 18.19
C GLU A 36 -6.15 2.20 16.85
N SER A 37 -6.11 3.51 16.69
CA SER A 37 -6.59 4.20 15.49
C SER A 37 -5.70 5.37 15.12
N ASN A 38 -5.43 5.53 13.83
CA ASN A 38 -4.67 6.67 13.29
C ASN A 38 -5.54 7.92 13.09
N LYS A 39 -6.86 7.81 13.18
CA LYS A 39 -7.78 8.93 12.88
C LYS A 39 -7.53 10.13 13.79
N ASP A 40 -7.50 9.90 15.09
CA ASP A 40 -7.30 10.98 16.09
C ASP A 40 -5.85 11.47 16.14
N SER A 41 -4.97 10.73 15.49
CA SER A 41 -3.54 11.01 15.46
C SER A 41 -3.16 12.08 14.45
N ILE A 42 -3.89 12.18 13.32
CA ILE A 42 -3.58 13.16 12.27
C ILE A 42 -3.69 14.58 12.78
N GLU A 43 -4.70 14.88 13.59
CA GLU A 43 -4.90 16.22 14.16
C GLU A 43 -3.77 16.62 15.11
N LYS A 44 -3.06 15.64 15.67
CA LYS A 44 -1.94 15.85 16.58
C LYS A 44 -0.57 15.77 15.89
N PHE A 45 -0.55 15.45 14.58
CA PHE A 45 0.69 15.36 13.83
C PHE A 45 1.35 16.73 13.68
N PRO A 46 2.62 16.87 14.06
CA PRO A 46 3.37 18.07 13.72
C PRO A 46 3.42 18.25 12.20
N VAL A 47 3.21 19.49 11.73
CA VAL A 47 3.13 19.80 10.29
C VAL A 47 4.34 19.29 9.49
N LEU A 48 5.52 19.28 10.10
CA LEU A 48 6.72 18.75 9.47
C LEU A 48 6.60 17.25 9.15
N TYR A 49 6.14 16.44 10.11
CA TYR A 49 5.95 15.00 9.91
C TYR A 49 4.87 14.70 8.87
N LEU A 50 3.80 15.49 8.85
CA LEU A 50 2.75 15.37 7.84
C LEU A 50 3.30 15.61 6.42
N LYS A 51 4.12 16.64 6.23
CA LYS A 51 4.78 16.91 4.95
C LYS A 51 5.75 15.79 4.54
N ILE A 52 6.50 15.23 5.48
CA ILE A 52 7.40 14.10 5.24
C ILE A 52 6.58 12.88 4.78
N GLU A 53 5.48 12.56 5.47
CA GLU A 53 4.60 11.45 5.10
C GLU A 53 3.95 11.65 3.73
N MET A 54 3.48 12.85 3.41
CA MET A 54 2.97 13.15 2.08
C MET A 54 4.03 12.96 0.99
N SER A 55 5.28 13.36 1.26
CA SER A 55 6.38 13.15 0.30
C SER A 55 6.73 11.67 0.12
N ARG A 56 6.70 10.89 1.19
CA ARG A 56 6.87 9.43 1.14
C ARG A 56 5.78 8.77 0.32
N GLU A 57 4.52 9.12 0.57
CA GLU A 57 3.36 8.60 -0.17
C GLU A 57 3.48 8.92 -1.67
N ALA A 58 3.80 10.17 -2.01
CA ALA A 58 4.01 10.57 -3.40
C ALA A 58 5.14 9.75 -4.06
N ALA A 59 6.26 9.54 -3.36
CA ALA A 59 7.37 8.74 -3.85
C ALA A 59 6.96 7.28 -4.08
N THR A 60 6.18 6.68 -3.19
CA THR A 60 5.63 5.33 -3.33
C THR A 60 4.81 5.20 -4.60
N ILE A 61 3.85 6.10 -4.82
CA ILE A 61 2.99 6.06 -6.02
C ILE A 61 3.81 6.25 -7.30
N ILE A 62 4.80 7.15 -7.29
CA ILE A 62 5.70 7.35 -8.44
C ILE A 62 6.50 6.07 -8.73
N MET A 63 7.06 5.39 -7.71
CA MET A 63 7.82 4.15 -7.91
C MET A 63 6.94 3.04 -8.49
N LEU A 64 5.71 2.86 -7.97
CA LEU A 64 4.75 1.89 -8.51
C LEU A 64 4.38 2.19 -9.96
N PHE A 65 4.15 3.46 -10.27
CA PHE A 65 3.86 3.89 -11.64
C PHE A 65 5.03 3.64 -12.59
N VAL A 66 6.25 4.04 -12.20
CA VAL A 66 7.45 3.89 -13.03
C VAL A 66 7.76 2.43 -13.31
N ILE A 67 7.70 1.54 -12.31
CA ILE A 67 7.97 0.12 -12.55
C ILE A 67 6.93 -0.52 -13.49
N ALA A 68 5.66 -0.18 -13.31
CA ALA A 68 4.59 -0.65 -14.20
C ALA A 68 4.78 -0.13 -15.63
N TRP A 69 5.22 1.12 -15.78
CA TRP A 69 5.52 1.73 -17.08
C TRP A 69 6.68 1.04 -17.80
N LEU A 70 7.76 0.71 -17.09
CA LEU A 70 8.95 0.05 -17.64
C LEU A 70 8.66 -1.39 -18.07
N VAL A 71 7.79 -2.11 -17.35
CA VAL A 71 7.50 -3.53 -17.61
C VAL A 71 6.39 -3.71 -18.66
N GLY A 72 5.43 -2.77 -18.73
CA GLY A 72 4.27 -2.84 -19.62
C GLY A 72 4.59 -2.41 -21.06
N GLY A 73 4.27 -3.25 -22.05
CA GLY A 73 4.43 -2.93 -23.46
C GLY A 73 3.28 -2.08 -24.04
N SER A 74 2.05 -2.33 -23.57
CA SER A 74 0.86 -1.58 -23.98
C SER A 74 0.31 -0.73 -22.83
N TRP A 75 -0.58 0.21 -23.15
CA TRP A 75 -1.26 1.03 -22.14
C TRP A 75 -2.10 0.18 -21.17
N ILE A 76 -2.73 -0.88 -21.68
CA ILE A 76 -3.51 -1.81 -20.86
C ILE A 76 -2.59 -2.57 -19.90
N GLU A 77 -1.47 -3.11 -20.39
CA GLU A 77 -0.49 -3.79 -19.54
C GLU A 77 0.07 -2.87 -18.47
N LYS A 78 0.39 -1.61 -18.79
CA LYS A 78 0.86 -0.63 -17.81
C LYS A 78 -0.15 -0.40 -16.70
N GLY A 79 -1.43 -0.25 -17.04
CA GLY A 79 -2.51 -0.12 -16.08
C GLY A 79 -2.68 -1.36 -15.21
N VAL A 80 -2.70 -2.54 -15.83
CA VAL A 80 -2.81 -3.83 -15.14
C VAL A 80 -1.64 -4.05 -14.18
N PHE A 81 -0.40 -3.79 -14.63
CA PHE A 81 0.80 -3.97 -13.80
C PHE A 81 0.86 -2.95 -12.65
N PHE A 82 0.40 -1.73 -12.87
CA PHE A 82 0.25 -0.76 -11.79
C PHE A 82 -0.73 -1.26 -10.71
N LEU A 83 -1.93 -1.66 -11.11
CA LEU A 83 -2.97 -2.16 -10.19
C LEU A 83 -2.52 -3.44 -9.47
N TRP A 84 -1.83 -4.34 -10.17
CA TRP A 84 -1.27 -5.56 -9.61
C TRP A 84 -0.25 -5.27 -8.52
N THR A 85 0.75 -4.45 -8.85
CA THR A 85 1.84 -4.12 -7.92
C THR A 85 1.32 -3.32 -6.72
N PHE A 86 0.39 -2.39 -6.97
CA PHE A 86 -0.30 -1.62 -5.95
C PHE A 86 -1.06 -2.53 -4.98
N ALA A 87 -1.82 -3.50 -5.50
CA ALA A 87 -2.61 -4.40 -4.67
C ALA A 87 -1.72 -5.28 -3.77
N PHE A 88 -0.59 -5.79 -4.30
CA PHE A 88 0.39 -6.51 -3.49
C PHE A 88 1.06 -5.61 -2.45
N TRP A 89 1.43 -4.39 -2.82
CA TRP A 89 1.99 -3.42 -1.91
C TRP A 89 1.01 -3.10 -0.76
N ASP A 90 -0.21 -2.76 -1.05
CA ASP A 90 -1.23 -2.41 -0.05
C ASP A 90 -1.52 -3.58 0.90
N LEU A 91 -1.75 -4.79 0.38
CA LEU A 91 -2.02 -5.98 1.18
C LEU A 91 -0.85 -6.32 2.11
N PHE A 92 0.37 -6.33 1.58
CA PHE A 92 1.56 -6.70 2.35
C PHE A 92 2.07 -5.59 3.27
N TYR A 93 1.66 -4.33 3.04
CA TYR A 93 1.86 -3.24 3.99
C TYR A 93 1.16 -3.55 5.34
N TYR A 94 -0.11 -3.90 5.31
CA TYR A 94 -0.84 -4.30 6.53
C TYR A 94 -0.27 -5.57 7.15
N LEU A 95 0.11 -6.55 6.34
CA LEU A 95 0.75 -7.76 6.85
C LEU A 95 2.09 -7.43 7.53
N SER A 96 2.90 -6.57 6.96
CA SER A 96 4.18 -6.12 7.54
C SER A 96 3.98 -5.42 8.88
N LEU A 97 3.02 -4.50 8.97
CA LEU A 97 2.69 -3.84 10.24
C LEU A 97 2.19 -4.84 11.29
N TYR A 98 1.38 -5.83 10.88
CA TYR A 98 0.91 -6.85 11.79
C TYR A 98 2.05 -7.73 12.33
N ILE A 99 2.99 -8.11 11.47
CA ILE A 99 4.18 -8.89 11.88
C ILE A 99 5.06 -8.07 12.83
N LEU A 100 5.31 -6.80 12.50
CA LEU A 100 6.25 -5.94 13.23
C LEU A 100 5.71 -5.45 14.57
N ILE A 101 4.44 -5.01 14.63
CA ILE A 101 3.86 -4.33 15.79
C ILE A 101 2.46 -4.79 16.18
N LYS A 102 1.96 -5.89 15.58
CA LYS A 102 0.60 -6.41 15.81
C LYS A 102 -0.52 -5.41 15.49
N TRP A 103 -0.27 -4.52 14.54
CA TRP A 103 -1.26 -3.55 14.06
C TRP A 103 -1.71 -3.90 12.63
N PRO A 104 -3.00 -3.80 12.28
CA PRO A 104 -4.13 -3.37 13.10
C PRO A 104 -4.61 -4.45 14.08
N PRO A 105 -5.14 -4.07 15.25
CA PRO A 105 -5.67 -5.03 16.22
C PRO A 105 -6.96 -5.71 15.72
N ARG A 106 -7.71 -5.03 14.83
CA ARG A 106 -8.96 -5.54 14.22
C ARG A 106 -9.06 -5.06 12.77
N PHE A 107 -9.74 -5.80 11.92
CA PHE A 107 -10.03 -5.38 10.54
C PHE A 107 -10.94 -4.14 10.46
N THR A 108 -11.72 -3.86 11.50
CA THR A 108 -12.56 -2.67 11.62
C THR A 108 -11.80 -1.44 12.13
N THR A 109 -10.52 -1.58 12.49
CA THR A 109 -9.67 -0.44 12.88
C THR A 109 -9.66 0.59 11.77
N ILE A 110 -9.85 1.86 12.15
CA ILE A 110 -9.82 2.97 11.20
C ILE A 110 -8.38 3.35 10.90
N ASP A 111 -8.08 3.50 9.63
CA ASP A 111 -6.76 3.93 9.15
C ASP A 111 -6.88 5.12 8.20
N VAL A 112 -5.77 5.82 8.03
CA VAL A 112 -5.61 6.85 7.01
C VAL A 112 -4.93 6.20 5.82
N LEU A 113 -5.73 5.93 4.79
CA LEU A 113 -5.27 5.21 3.61
C LEU A 113 -4.31 6.06 2.77
N PHE A 114 -4.66 7.33 2.59
CA PHE A 114 -3.88 8.31 1.83
C PHE A 114 -4.00 9.70 2.44
N LEU A 115 -2.97 10.49 2.30
CA LEU A 115 -2.92 11.90 2.70
C LEU A 115 -3.15 12.84 1.50
N ILE A 116 -2.86 12.38 0.28
CA ILE A 116 -2.92 13.15 -0.96
C ILE A 116 -4.15 12.73 -1.78
N PRO A 117 -4.95 13.68 -2.31
CA PRO A 117 -4.85 15.15 -2.17
C PRO A 117 -5.41 15.67 -0.84
N LYS A 118 -6.10 14.85 -0.09
CA LYS A 118 -6.64 15.08 1.24
C LYS A 118 -6.72 13.75 2.01
N PRO A 119 -6.72 13.78 3.35
CA PRO A 119 -6.81 12.56 4.15
C PRO A 119 -8.03 11.72 3.76
N TRP A 120 -7.77 10.50 3.34
CA TRP A 120 -8.79 9.50 3.03
C TRP A 120 -8.80 8.44 4.13
N ILE A 121 -9.89 8.39 4.88
CA ILE A 121 -10.01 7.61 6.10
C ILE A 121 -11.03 6.49 5.87
N ALA A 122 -10.65 5.25 6.15
CA ALA A 122 -11.51 4.08 6.04
C ALA A 122 -11.06 2.96 7.00
N PRO A 123 -11.94 1.99 7.29
CA PRO A 123 -11.54 0.80 8.03
C PRO A 123 -10.61 -0.08 7.20
N VAL A 124 -9.66 -0.75 7.86
CA VAL A 124 -8.61 -1.57 7.24
C VAL A 124 -9.17 -2.69 6.33
N TRP A 125 -10.34 -3.22 6.62
CA TRP A 125 -10.95 -4.25 5.76
C TRP A 125 -11.21 -3.74 4.33
N PHE A 126 -11.45 -2.43 4.17
CA PHE A 126 -11.79 -1.86 2.86
C PHE A 126 -10.61 -1.98 1.85
N PRO A 127 -9.41 -1.41 2.10
CA PRO A 127 -8.29 -1.56 1.17
C PRO A 127 -7.87 -3.02 0.99
N ILE A 128 -7.87 -3.83 2.05
CA ILE A 128 -7.57 -5.27 1.95
C ILE A 128 -8.52 -5.96 0.98
N SER A 129 -9.84 -5.71 1.09
CA SER A 129 -10.83 -6.32 0.19
C SER A 129 -10.65 -5.89 -1.26
N VAL A 130 -10.39 -4.60 -1.50
CA VAL A 130 -10.11 -4.08 -2.84
C VAL A 130 -8.86 -4.71 -3.43
N SER A 131 -7.79 -4.82 -2.66
CA SER A 131 -6.52 -5.42 -3.11
C SER A 131 -6.67 -6.91 -3.42
N VAL A 132 -7.35 -7.68 -2.57
CA VAL A 132 -7.64 -9.11 -2.82
C VAL A 132 -8.46 -9.29 -4.09
N LEU A 133 -9.54 -8.51 -4.27
CA LEU A 133 -10.37 -8.57 -5.48
C LEU A 133 -9.56 -8.22 -6.73
N THR A 134 -8.72 -7.20 -6.68
CA THR A 134 -7.85 -6.80 -7.79
C THR A 134 -6.90 -7.92 -8.19
N ILE A 135 -6.24 -8.57 -7.21
CA ILE A 135 -5.35 -9.70 -7.45
C ILE A 135 -6.11 -10.87 -8.09
N LEU A 136 -7.28 -11.21 -7.57
CA LEU A 136 -8.10 -12.30 -8.10
C LEU A 136 -8.54 -12.02 -9.55
N ILE A 137 -9.05 -10.84 -9.83
CA ILE A 137 -9.48 -10.45 -11.18
C ILE A 137 -8.32 -10.52 -12.16
N ILE A 138 -7.18 -9.90 -11.85
CA ILE A 138 -6.01 -9.90 -12.74
C ILE A 138 -5.48 -11.32 -12.93
N THR A 139 -5.45 -12.15 -11.90
CA THR A 139 -5.05 -13.55 -12.02
C THR A 139 -5.95 -14.32 -12.97
N ILE A 140 -7.27 -14.19 -12.84
CA ILE A 140 -8.24 -14.84 -13.74
C ILE A 140 -8.03 -14.37 -15.17
N LEU A 141 -7.93 -13.06 -15.41
CA LEU A 141 -7.73 -12.48 -16.73
C LEU A 141 -6.42 -12.96 -17.38
N ALA A 142 -5.35 -13.09 -16.61
CA ALA A 142 -4.07 -13.61 -17.08
C ALA A 142 -4.15 -15.11 -17.44
N LEU A 143 -4.90 -15.91 -16.67
CA LEU A 143 -5.07 -17.35 -16.94
C LEU A 143 -5.90 -17.64 -18.19
N ILE A 144 -6.89 -16.78 -18.49
CA ILE A 144 -7.72 -16.89 -19.71
C ILE A 144 -7.10 -16.20 -20.94
N GLY A 145 -5.90 -15.60 -20.79
CA GLY A 145 -5.12 -15.06 -21.89
C GLY A 145 -5.66 -13.76 -22.49
N ILE A 146 -6.31 -12.91 -21.69
CA ILE A 146 -6.84 -11.60 -22.15
C ILE A 146 -5.70 -10.58 -22.39
N PHE A 147 -4.55 -10.73 -21.72
CA PHE A 147 -3.37 -9.88 -21.92
C PHE A 147 -2.05 -10.62 -21.67
#